data_5cf90c0ebbb4c95aacdd20e2c7917bdc
#
_entry.id   5cf90c0ebbb4c95aacdd20e2c7917bdc
#
_cell.length_a   1.000
_cell.length_b   1.000
_cell.length_c   1.000
_cell.angle_alpha   90.00
_cell.angle_beta   90.00
_cell.angle_gamma   90.00
#
_symmetry.space_group_name_H-M   'P 1'
#
loop_
_entity.id
_entity.type
_entity.pdbx_description
1 polymer ?
#
loop_
_entity_poly.entity_id
_entity_poly.type
_entity_poly.pdbx_seq_one_letter_code
_entity_poly.pdbx_strand_id
1 'polypeptide(L)'
;MTAIHMAAQGIWSSQGDIYLCGGVEHMGHVPMYHGVDFNPKLAKTTSKGAGSMGLTAELLGRMHGITREMQDEFAMNSHKKAHEATLKGNFKNEIVPTLGHDETGTPSLITTDEVVRPETNMQTLGKLPAVFDPKNGTVTAGNSSALSDGASSVLVMSEEKAKALGLKPLARIVSIAASGCEPSIMGYGPVSASKKALERAGLKIDQMDLVELNEAFAAQSLPVIKDLGLKDRMDQINIYGGAIALGHPLGCSGARITGTLAHQLKDHNKKYGLATMCIGLGQGVATVIENLN
;
A
#
# COMPACT_ATOMS: atom_id res chain seq x y z
N MET A 1 -7.95 -0.49 4.27
CA MET A 1 -7.54 0.17 5.55
C MET A 1 -8.73 0.85 6.25
N THR A 2 -9.58 1.62 5.57
CA THR A 2 -10.74 2.29 6.22
C THR A 2 -11.66 1.32 6.97
N ALA A 3 -11.92 0.12 6.42
CA ALA A 3 -12.71 -0.91 7.13
C ALA A 3 -12.07 -1.29 8.48
N ILE A 4 -10.73 -1.43 8.52
CA ILE A 4 -9.99 -1.67 9.77
C ILE A 4 -10.14 -0.50 10.74
N HIS A 5 -10.06 0.75 10.24
CA HIS A 5 -10.27 1.94 11.07
C HIS A 5 -11.66 1.99 11.67
N MET A 6 -12.69 1.69 10.88
CA MET A 6 -14.09 1.66 11.37
C MET A 6 -14.29 0.56 12.43
N ALA A 7 -13.71 -0.62 12.22
CA ALA A 7 -13.75 -1.71 13.19
C ALA A 7 -13.06 -1.33 14.50
N ALA A 8 -11.86 -0.75 14.44
CA ALA A 8 -11.15 -0.27 15.63
C ALA A 8 -11.97 0.78 16.39
N GLN A 9 -12.56 1.75 15.69
CA GLN A 9 -13.45 2.76 16.28
C GLN A 9 -14.69 2.13 16.90
N GLY A 10 -15.30 1.14 16.23
CA GLY A 10 -16.45 0.41 16.76
C GLY A 10 -16.14 -0.31 18.08
N ILE A 11 -14.95 -0.94 18.16
CA ILE A 11 -14.47 -1.60 19.38
C ILE A 11 -14.20 -0.57 20.48
N TRP A 12 -13.46 0.50 20.19
CA TRP A 12 -13.13 1.56 21.16
C TRP A 12 -14.36 2.30 21.70
N SER A 13 -15.44 2.34 20.91
CA SER A 13 -16.72 2.94 21.32
C SER A 13 -17.76 1.93 21.81
N SER A 14 -17.35 0.67 22.07
CA SER A 14 -18.20 -0.41 22.58
C SER A 14 -19.42 -0.73 21.71
N GLN A 15 -19.32 -0.55 20.39
CA GLN A 15 -20.39 -0.89 19.44
C GLN A 15 -20.35 -2.35 18.97
N GLY A 16 -19.27 -3.06 19.26
CA GLY A 16 -19.08 -4.47 18.94
C GLY A 16 -17.69 -4.93 19.31
N ASP A 17 -17.51 -6.25 19.41
CA ASP A 17 -16.27 -6.87 19.89
C ASP A 17 -15.47 -7.56 18.81
N ILE A 18 -16.10 -7.93 17.68
CA ILE A 18 -15.48 -8.67 16.58
C ILE A 18 -15.96 -8.09 15.26
N TYR A 19 -15.01 -7.82 14.35
CA TYR A 19 -15.26 -7.36 13.00
C TYR A 19 -14.38 -8.12 12.01
N LEU A 20 -15.00 -8.63 10.93
CA LEU A 20 -14.27 -9.10 9.76
C LEU A 20 -14.11 -7.90 8.81
N CYS A 21 -12.87 -7.49 8.59
CA CYS A 21 -12.51 -6.37 7.73
C CYS A 21 -11.82 -6.89 6.49
N GLY A 22 -12.16 -6.35 5.34
CA GLY A 22 -11.51 -6.76 4.12
C GLY A 22 -11.80 -5.81 2.97
N GLY A 23 -11.42 -6.23 1.80
CA GLY A 23 -11.71 -5.56 0.55
C GLY A 23 -11.30 -6.41 -0.64
N VAL A 24 -11.96 -6.17 -1.75
CA VAL A 24 -11.76 -6.85 -3.02
C VAL A 24 -11.73 -5.83 -4.13
N GLU A 25 -10.94 -6.10 -5.15
CA GLU A 25 -10.92 -5.34 -6.39
C GLU A 25 -10.75 -6.29 -7.57
N HIS A 26 -11.44 -6.00 -8.67
CA HIS A 26 -11.33 -6.72 -9.93
C HIS A 26 -11.06 -5.73 -11.07
N MET A 27 -9.81 -5.26 -11.15
CA MET A 27 -9.41 -4.24 -12.12
C MET A 27 -9.29 -4.79 -13.55
N GLY A 28 -9.14 -6.09 -13.69
CA GLY A 28 -9.14 -6.77 -14.98
C GLY A 28 -10.50 -6.72 -15.67
N HIS A 29 -11.59 -6.69 -14.91
CA HIS A 29 -12.97 -6.67 -15.45
C HIS A 29 -13.62 -5.29 -15.33
N VAL A 30 -13.37 -4.58 -14.24
CA VAL A 30 -13.94 -3.25 -14.00
C VAL A 30 -12.81 -2.21 -14.09
N PRO A 31 -12.71 -1.48 -15.20
CA PRO A 31 -11.69 -0.44 -15.34
C PRO A 31 -11.79 0.61 -14.24
N MET A 32 -10.64 1.11 -13.74
CA MET A 32 -10.55 2.06 -12.64
C MET A 32 -11.41 3.34 -12.82
N TYR A 33 -11.64 3.73 -14.05
CA TYR A 33 -12.46 4.91 -14.40
C TYR A 33 -13.90 4.56 -14.81
N HIS A 34 -14.34 3.31 -14.62
CA HIS A 34 -15.69 2.91 -14.98
C HIS A 34 -16.73 3.68 -14.15
N GLY A 35 -17.65 4.37 -14.83
CA GLY A 35 -18.72 5.15 -14.20
C GLY A 35 -18.25 6.42 -13.45
N VAL A 36 -16.99 6.82 -13.62
CA VAL A 36 -16.49 8.08 -13.00
C VAL A 36 -17.10 9.27 -13.70
N ASP A 37 -17.88 10.05 -12.95
CA ASP A 37 -18.45 11.33 -13.37
C ASP A 37 -18.13 12.41 -12.33
N PHE A 38 -17.13 13.22 -12.64
CA PHE A 38 -16.71 14.28 -11.74
C PHE A 38 -17.69 15.47 -11.78
N ASN A 39 -18.04 15.97 -10.60
CA ASN A 39 -18.82 17.20 -10.50
C ASN A 39 -18.11 18.33 -11.26
N PRO A 40 -18.77 18.98 -12.25
CA PRO A 40 -18.15 20.07 -13.03
C PRO A 40 -17.63 21.24 -12.18
N LYS A 41 -18.20 21.45 -10.99
CA LYS A 41 -17.72 22.49 -10.06
C LYS A 41 -16.32 22.21 -9.50
N LEU A 42 -15.88 20.94 -9.51
CA LEU A 42 -14.53 20.58 -9.05
C LEU A 42 -13.45 21.32 -9.84
N ALA A 43 -13.67 21.53 -11.14
CA ALA A 43 -12.73 22.26 -12.01
C ALA A 43 -12.54 23.76 -11.65
N LYS A 44 -13.36 24.31 -10.75
CA LYS A 44 -13.20 25.68 -10.25
C LYS A 44 -12.14 25.80 -9.16
N THR A 45 -11.86 24.71 -8.47
CA THR A 45 -10.98 24.68 -7.29
C THR A 45 -9.82 23.71 -7.43
N THR A 46 -9.91 22.75 -8.35
CA THR A 46 -8.94 21.66 -8.49
C THR A 46 -8.61 21.45 -9.97
N SER A 47 -7.36 21.20 -10.27
CA SER A 47 -6.92 20.83 -11.62
C SER A 47 -7.61 19.55 -12.11
N LYS A 48 -7.99 19.50 -13.38
CA LYS A 48 -8.49 18.26 -14.02
C LYS A 48 -7.48 17.11 -13.92
N GLY A 49 -6.19 17.42 -13.92
CA GLY A 49 -5.12 16.44 -13.74
C GLY A 49 -5.16 15.71 -12.40
N ALA A 50 -5.79 16.29 -11.37
CA ALA A 50 -5.97 15.64 -10.07
C ALA A 50 -6.85 14.37 -10.13
N GLY A 51 -7.67 14.22 -11.16
CA GLY A 51 -8.43 13.00 -11.45
C GLY A 51 -7.60 11.89 -12.08
N SER A 52 -6.37 12.17 -12.54
CA SER A 52 -5.45 11.19 -13.10
C SER A 52 -4.29 10.94 -12.13
N MET A 53 -4.32 9.82 -11.45
CA MET A 53 -3.35 9.50 -10.40
C MET A 53 -1.91 9.48 -10.91
N GLY A 54 -1.67 9.01 -12.14
CA GLY A 54 -0.35 9.05 -12.77
C GLY A 54 0.16 10.47 -13.05
N LEU A 55 -0.71 11.41 -13.46
CA LEU A 55 -0.32 12.82 -13.60
C LEU A 55 -0.01 13.48 -12.25
N THR A 56 -0.71 13.09 -11.18
CA THR A 56 -0.38 13.57 -9.83
C THR A 56 0.96 13.03 -9.35
N ALA A 57 1.31 11.79 -9.71
CA ALA A 57 2.62 11.20 -9.44
C ALA A 57 3.73 11.90 -10.22
N GLU A 58 3.53 12.22 -11.52
CA GLU A 58 4.47 13.02 -12.31
C GLU A 58 4.73 14.39 -11.66
N LEU A 59 3.66 15.09 -11.25
CA LEU A 59 3.79 16.38 -10.60
C LEU A 59 4.57 16.28 -9.29
N LEU A 60 4.23 15.31 -8.45
CA LEU A 60 4.90 15.12 -7.17
C LEU A 60 6.38 14.75 -7.36
N GLY A 61 6.71 13.87 -8.31
CA GLY A 61 8.07 13.53 -8.67
C GLY A 61 8.89 14.75 -9.11
N ARG A 62 8.33 15.61 -9.95
CA ARG A 62 8.97 16.87 -10.39
C ARG A 62 9.20 17.85 -9.23
N MET A 63 8.20 18.03 -8.36
CA MET A 63 8.32 18.91 -7.20
C MET A 63 9.44 18.51 -6.25
N HIS A 64 9.72 17.21 -6.13
CA HIS A 64 10.73 16.66 -5.23
C HIS A 64 12.05 16.29 -5.93
N GLY A 65 12.18 16.54 -7.23
CA GLY A 65 13.39 16.22 -8.01
C GLY A 65 13.66 14.72 -8.14
N ILE A 66 12.62 13.90 -8.19
CA ILE A 66 12.75 12.45 -8.35
C ILE A 66 12.99 12.12 -9.83
N THR A 67 14.16 11.58 -10.14
CA THR A 67 14.53 11.24 -11.51
C THR A 67 13.91 9.91 -11.95
N ARG A 68 13.95 9.63 -13.24
CA ARG A 68 13.51 8.35 -13.81
C ARG A 68 14.33 7.19 -13.26
N GLU A 69 15.64 7.34 -13.14
CA GLU A 69 16.56 6.33 -12.63
C GLU A 69 16.24 5.98 -11.17
N MET A 70 15.96 6.97 -10.34
CA MET A 70 15.55 6.74 -8.95
C MET A 70 14.25 5.93 -8.87
N GLN A 71 13.30 6.20 -9.74
CA GLN A 71 12.04 5.47 -9.82
C GLN A 71 12.24 4.02 -10.27
N ASP A 72 13.04 3.81 -11.30
CA ASP A 72 13.33 2.50 -11.85
C ASP A 72 14.13 1.64 -10.85
N GLU A 73 15.09 2.22 -10.14
CA GLU A 73 15.83 1.54 -9.07
C GLU A 73 14.91 1.12 -7.91
N PHE A 74 14.01 1.99 -7.51
CA PHE A 74 13.01 1.67 -6.47
C PHE A 74 12.11 0.51 -6.90
N ALA A 75 11.63 0.52 -8.14
CA ALA A 75 10.80 -0.53 -8.71
C ALA A 75 11.55 -1.87 -8.83
N MET A 76 12.79 -1.85 -9.31
CA MET A 76 13.63 -3.05 -9.38
C MET A 76 13.81 -3.67 -8.00
N ASN A 77 14.07 -2.83 -6.98
CA ASN A 77 14.24 -3.30 -5.61
C ASN A 77 12.93 -3.86 -5.02
N SER A 78 11.76 -3.31 -5.36
CA SER A 78 10.46 -3.86 -4.98
C SER A 78 10.28 -5.28 -5.53
N HIS A 79 10.52 -5.49 -6.82
CA HIS A 79 10.44 -6.83 -7.43
C HIS A 79 11.45 -7.81 -6.83
N LYS A 80 12.69 -7.39 -6.60
CA LYS A 80 13.73 -8.22 -5.98
C LYS A 80 13.30 -8.69 -4.57
N LYS A 81 12.84 -7.76 -3.73
CA LYS A 81 12.36 -8.06 -2.38
C LYS A 81 11.17 -9.03 -2.41
N ALA A 82 10.19 -8.79 -3.30
CA ALA A 82 9.01 -9.65 -3.43
C ALA A 82 9.37 -11.06 -3.89
N HIS A 83 10.26 -11.18 -4.87
CA HIS A 83 10.75 -12.48 -5.34
C HIS A 83 11.49 -13.25 -4.24
N GLU A 84 12.41 -12.60 -3.54
CA GLU A 84 13.12 -13.22 -2.42
C GLU A 84 12.18 -13.66 -1.29
N ALA A 85 11.18 -12.83 -0.96
CA ALA A 85 10.19 -13.16 0.06
C ALA A 85 9.33 -14.36 -0.36
N THR A 86 8.94 -14.44 -1.63
CA THR A 86 8.19 -15.57 -2.19
C THR A 86 9.02 -16.87 -2.08
N LEU A 87 10.27 -16.83 -2.51
CA LEU A 87 11.16 -18.02 -2.45
C LEU A 87 11.42 -18.49 -1.01
N LYS A 88 11.51 -17.57 -0.07
CA LYS A 88 11.66 -17.87 1.37
C LYS A 88 10.37 -18.36 2.03
N GLY A 89 9.23 -18.27 1.33
CA GLY A 89 7.92 -18.65 1.87
C GLY A 89 7.36 -17.67 2.90
N ASN A 90 7.81 -16.41 2.89
CA ASN A 90 7.36 -15.39 3.84
C ASN A 90 5.86 -15.10 3.75
N PHE A 91 5.25 -15.28 2.57
CA PHE A 91 3.82 -15.08 2.36
C PHE A 91 2.95 -16.31 2.69
N LYS A 92 3.57 -17.44 3.10
CA LYS A 92 2.86 -18.71 3.33
C LYS A 92 1.69 -18.59 4.33
N ASN A 93 1.81 -17.71 5.32
CA ASN A 93 0.80 -17.51 6.35
C ASN A 93 -0.23 -16.45 5.99
N GLU A 94 -0.08 -15.80 4.84
CA GLU A 94 -0.95 -14.72 4.35
C GLU A 94 -1.77 -15.16 3.14
N ILE A 95 -1.13 -15.86 2.18
CA ILE A 95 -1.80 -16.27 0.95
C ILE A 95 -2.74 -17.46 1.22
N VAL A 96 -3.99 -17.28 0.84
CA VAL A 96 -5.00 -18.34 0.82
C VAL A 96 -5.09 -18.89 -0.61
N PRO A 97 -4.69 -20.15 -0.85
CA PRO A 97 -4.82 -20.78 -2.17
C PRO A 97 -6.25 -20.68 -2.69
N THR A 98 -6.39 -20.17 -3.90
CA THR A 98 -7.72 -19.90 -4.51
C THR A 98 -7.79 -20.53 -5.89
N LEU A 99 -8.95 -21.12 -6.20
CA LEU A 99 -9.21 -21.61 -7.56
C LEU A 99 -9.33 -20.43 -8.52
N GLY A 100 -8.52 -20.45 -9.54
CA GLY A 100 -8.53 -19.54 -10.66
C GLY A 100 -8.45 -20.32 -11.97
N HIS A 101 -7.88 -19.73 -13.00
CA HIS A 101 -7.56 -20.37 -14.27
C HIS A 101 -6.20 -19.86 -14.78
N ASP A 102 -5.54 -20.68 -15.58
CA ASP A 102 -4.32 -20.27 -16.28
C ASP A 102 -4.66 -19.41 -17.53
N GLU A 103 -3.63 -19.01 -18.28
CA GLU A 103 -3.76 -18.21 -19.51
C GLU A 103 -4.61 -18.88 -20.59
N THR A 104 -4.79 -20.20 -20.54
CA THR A 104 -5.61 -20.96 -21.48
C THR A 104 -7.07 -21.09 -21.02
N GLY A 105 -7.40 -20.59 -19.83
CA GLY A 105 -8.70 -20.74 -19.21
C GLY A 105 -8.88 -22.07 -18.46
N THR A 106 -7.81 -22.88 -18.33
CA THR A 106 -7.87 -24.15 -17.59
C THR A 106 -7.87 -23.87 -16.08
N PRO A 107 -8.81 -24.45 -15.30
CA PRO A 107 -8.84 -24.28 -13.85
C PRO A 107 -7.51 -24.66 -13.20
N SER A 108 -6.98 -23.79 -12.38
CA SER A 108 -5.74 -24.01 -11.64
C SER A 108 -5.83 -23.43 -10.23
N LEU A 109 -5.02 -23.98 -9.30
CA LEU A 109 -4.92 -23.46 -7.94
C LEU A 109 -3.82 -22.39 -7.90
N ILE A 110 -4.25 -21.14 -7.70
CA ILE A 110 -3.34 -20.00 -7.54
C ILE A 110 -2.82 -19.98 -6.11
N THR A 111 -1.52 -20.05 -5.94
CA THR A 111 -0.83 -20.14 -4.66
C THR A 111 0.21 -19.04 -4.42
N THR A 112 0.46 -18.19 -5.42
CA THR A 112 1.46 -17.11 -5.39
C THR A 112 0.93 -15.89 -6.13
N ASP A 113 1.46 -14.71 -5.80
CA ASP A 113 1.20 -13.50 -6.57
C ASP A 113 1.87 -13.56 -7.95
N GLU A 114 1.09 -13.33 -9.01
CA GLU A 114 1.52 -13.52 -10.41
C GLU A 114 2.24 -12.30 -10.99
N VAL A 115 2.17 -11.14 -10.31
CA VAL A 115 2.69 -9.86 -10.83
C VAL A 115 4.20 -9.72 -10.68
N VAL A 116 4.81 -10.49 -9.77
CA VAL A 116 6.25 -10.41 -9.47
C VAL A 116 7.09 -10.79 -10.69
N ARG A 117 8.04 -9.93 -11.05
CA ARG A 117 8.94 -10.10 -12.21
C ARG A 117 10.39 -10.15 -11.76
N PRO A 118 10.92 -11.34 -11.47
CA PRO A 118 12.28 -11.52 -10.92
C PRO A 118 13.40 -11.05 -11.86
N GLU A 119 13.15 -11.04 -13.17
CA GLU A 119 14.08 -10.61 -14.21
C GLU A 119 14.19 -9.09 -14.37
N THR A 120 13.40 -8.33 -13.61
CA THR A 120 13.38 -6.85 -13.68
C THR A 120 14.76 -6.28 -13.38
N ASN A 121 15.25 -5.41 -14.28
CA ASN A 121 16.54 -4.74 -14.14
C ASN A 121 16.50 -3.32 -14.73
N MET A 122 17.49 -2.50 -14.42
CA MET A 122 17.57 -1.10 -14.86
C MET A 122 17.56 -0.95 -16.38
N GLN A 123 18.17 -1.89 -17.12
CA GLN A 123 18.22 -1.82 -18.59
C GLN A 123 16.85 -2.05 -19.22
N THR A 124 16.06 -2.98 -18.70
CA THR A 124 14.71 -3.27 -19.19
C THR A 124 13.73 -2.16 -18.79
N LEU A 125 13.79 -1.68 -17.55
CA LEU A 125 12.98 -0.57 -17.07
C LEU A 125 13.26 0.71 -17.86
N GLY A 126 14.52 1.06 -18.10
CA GLY A 126 14.92 2.28 -18.80
C GLY A 126 14.40 2.37 -20.25
N LYS A 127 14.01 1.24 -20.86
CA LYS A 127 13.43 1.21 -22.23
C LYS A 127 11.92 1.48 -22.25
N LEU A 128 11.26 1.45 -21.10
CA LEU A 128 9.81 1.63 -21.04
C LEU A 128 9.43 3.11 -21.30
N PRO A 129 8.41 3.37 -22.13
CA PRO A 129 7.95 4.72 -22.37
C PRO A 129 7.19 5.28 -21.15
N ALA A 130 7.21 6.61 -21.00
CA ALA A 130 6.35 7.30 -20.05
C ALA A 130 4.88 7.15 -20.47
N VAL A 131 4.01 6.86 -19.50
CA VAL A 131 2.60 6.51 -19.76
C VAL A 131 1.69 7.74 -19.70
N PHE A 132 1.90 8.61 -18.72
CA PHE A 132 0.97 9.71 -18.42
C PHE A 132 1.36 11.05 -19.06
N ASP A 133 2.63 11.30 -19.25
CA ASP A 133 3.17 12.44 -20.00
C ASP A 133 4.20 11.94 -21.03
N PRO A 134 3.76 11.59 -22.25
CA PRO A 134 4.64 10.97 -23.24
C PRO A 134 5.86 11.80 -23.68
N LYS A 135 5.81 13.13 -23.45
CA LYS A 135 6.90 14.02 -23.86
C LYS A 135 7.94 14.26 -22.77
N ASN A 136 7.48 14.45 -21.55
CA ASN A 136 8.34 14.89 -20.45
C ASN A 136 8.17 14.05 -19.19
N GLY A 137 7.40 12.98 -19.25
CA GLY A 137 7.10 12.12 -18.10
C GLY A 137 8.23 11.17 -17.76
N THR A 138 8.17 10.66 -16.55
CA THR A 138 9.11 9.69 -15.98
C THR A 138 8.41 8.44 -15.44
N VAL A 139 7.09 8.52 -15.25
CA VAL A 139 6.27 7.43 -14.74
C VAL A 139 5.94 6.45 -15.86
N THR A 140 6.31 5.20 -15.68
CA THR A 140 6.14 4.10 -16.65
C THR A 140 5.33 2.96 -16.06
N ALA A 141 4.96 2.00 -16.89
CA ALA A 141 4.35 0.76 -16.41
C ALA A 141 5.27 -0.04 -15.47
N GLY A 142 6.60 0.13 -15.59
CA GLY A 142 7.57 -0.60 -14.79
C GLY A 142 7.85 0.02 -13.42
N ASN A 143 7.58 1.33 -13.23
CA ASN A 143 7.78 2.01 -11.95
C ASN A 143 6.45 2.47 -11.30
N SER A 144 5.36 1.86 -11.73
CA SER A 144 4.01 2.00 -11.20
C SER A 144 3.49 0.65 -10.71
N SER A 145 2.55 0.66 -9.78
CA SER A 145 1.83 -0.56 -9.40
C SER A 145 1.06 -1.13 -10.58
N ALA A 146 1.06 -2.46 -10.71
CA ALA A 146 0.30 -3.13 -11.75
C ALA A 146 -1.21 -3.02 -11.49
N LEU A 147 -1.99 -2.90 -12.57
CA LEU A 147 -3.42 -3.21 -12.54
C LEU A 147 -3.57 -4.69 -12.18
N SER A 148 -4.28 -4.97 -11.12
CA SER A 148 -4.35 -6.32 -10.56
C SER A 148 -5.65 -6.56 -9.83
N ASP A 149 -6.06 -7.80 -9.84
CA ASP A 149 -7.17 -8.30 -9.06
C ASP A 149 -6.66 -8.75 -7.69
N GLY A 150 -7.49 -8.71 -6.67
CA GLY A 150 -7.10 -9.20 -5.37
C GLY A 150 -8.16 -9.00 -4.30
N ALA A 151 -8.10 -9.86 -3.29
CA ALA A 151 -8.91 -9.76 -2.10
C ALA A 151 -8.04 -9.96 -0.85
N SER A 152 -8.40 -9.31 0.24
CA SER A 152 -7.76 -9.51 1.52
C SER A 152 -8.77 -9.36 2.66
N SER A 153 -8.53 -10.05 3.76
CA SER A 153 -9.33 -9.92 4.96
C SER A 153 -8.48 -10.02 6.22
N VAL A 154 -8.90 -9.31 7.26
CA VAL A 154 -8.32 -9.38 8.60
C VAL A 154 -9.44 -9.42 9.63
N LEU A 155 -9.24 -10.17 10.72
CA LEU A 155 -10.14 -10.21 11.84
C LEU A 155 -9.64 -9.21 12.89
N VAL A 156 -10.51 -8.27 13.28
CA VAL A 156 -10.23 -7.25 14.31
C VAL A 156 -11.17 -7.49 15.47
N MET A 157 -10.63 -7.54 16.69
CA MET A 157 -11.43 -7.77 17.89
C MET A 157 -10.88 -7.06 19.12
N SER A 158 -11.71 -6.95 20.16
CA SER A 158 -11.26 -6.46 21.45
C SER A 158 -10.28 -7.45 22.11
N GLU A 159 -9.40 -6.95 22.95
CA GLU A 159 -8.43 -7.78 23.69
C GLU A 159 -9.15 -8.79 24.60
N GLU A 160 -10.22 -8.35 25.25
CA GLU A 160 -11.07 -9.19 26.11
C GLU A 160 -11.66 -10.37 25.33
N LYS A 161 -12.11 -10.09 24.09
CA LYS A 161 -12.70 -11.13 23.25
C LYS A 161 -11.65 -12.10 22.74
N ALA A 162 -10.48 -11.60 22.35
CA ALA A 162 -9.36 -12.46 21.96
C ALA A 162 -8.96 -13.43 23.07
N LYS A 163 -8.85 -12.91 24.32
CA LYS A 163 -8.56 -13.73 25.51
C LYS A 163 -9.66 -14.76 25.79
N ALA A 164 -10.92 -14.34 25.73
CA ALA A 164 -12.06 -15.22 25.96
C ALA A 164 -12.15 -16.38 24.95
N LEU A 165 -11.71 -16.15 23.71
CA LEU A 165 -11.67 -17.16 22.66
C LEU A 165 -10.35 -17.94 22.60
N GLY A 166 -9.38 -17.65 23.49
CA GLY A 166 -8.07 -18.29 23.49
C GLY A 166 -7.22 -17.98 22.25
N LEU A 167 -7.51 -16.89 21.56
CA LEU A 167 -6.81 -16.49 20.35
C LEU A 167 -5.54 -15.72 20.68
N LYS A 168 -4.50 -15.92 19.86
CA LYS A 168 -3.26 -15.15 19.91
C LYS A 168 -3.27 -14.11 18.79
N PRO A 169 -3.49 -12.82 19.09
CA PRO A 169 -3.47 -11.79 18.05
C PRO A 169 -2.06 -11.60 17.50
N LEU A 170 -1.95 -11.28 16.20
CA LEU A 170 -0.68 -10.96 15.54
C LEU A 170 -0.16 -9.60 16.03
N ALA A 171 -1.04 -8.61 16.12
CA ALA A 171 -0.68 -7.25 16.50
C ALA A 171 -1.85 -6.52 17.15
N ARG A 172 -1.55 -5.43 17.86
CA ARG A 172 -2.49 -4.45 18.37
C ARG A 172 -2.54 -3.23 17.45
N ILE A 173 -3.72 -2.73 17.14
CA ILE A 173 -3.89 -1.42 16.51
C ILE A 173 -3.69 -0.35 17.59
N VAL A 174 -2.58 0.39 17.49
CA VAL A 174 -2.22 1.44 18.45
C VAL A 174 -2.92 2.74 18.10
N SER A 175 -2.88 3.13 16.85
CA SER A 175 -3.54 4.34 16.36
C SER A 175 -3.89 4.26 14.89
N ILE A 176 -4.83 5.12 14.50
CA ILE A 176 -5.31 5.26 13.13
C ILE A 176 -5.43 6.74 12.79
N ALA A 177 -5.21 7.09 11.53
CA ALA A 177 -5.47 8.43 11.04
C ALA A 177 -5.85 8.45 9.55
N ALA A 178 -6.70 9.40 9.21
CA ALA A 178 -6.91 9.86 7.85
C ALA A 178 -6.60 11.35 7.80
N SER A 179 -6.10 11.83 6.65
CA SER A 179 -5.75 13.23 6.43
C SER A 179 -6.03 13.62 5.00
N GLY A 180 -6.46 14.87 4.77
CA GLY A 180 -6.56 15.48 3.47
C GLY A 180 -5.24 16.13 3.05
N CYS A 181 -5.03 16.23 1.74
CA CYS A 181 -3.98 17.03 1.12
C CYS A 181 -4.47 17.61 -0.21
N GLU A 182 -3.66 18.44 -0.87
CA GLU A 182 -3.99 18.97 -2.19
C GLU A 182 -4.23 17.83 -3.20
N PRO A 183 -5.37 17.79 -3.88
CA PRO A 183 -5.71 16.71 -4.82
C PRO A 183 -4.70 16.49 -5.93
N SER A 184 -4.06 17.55 -6.43
CA SER A 184 -3.05 17.48 -7.50
C SER A 184 -1.78 16.73 -7.10
N ILE A 185 -1.55 16.56 -5.81
CA ILE A 185 -0.43 15.81 -5.22
C ILE A 185 -0.93 14.75 -4.24
N MET A 186 -2.03 14.10 -4.57
CA MET A 186 -2.71 13.14 -3.68
C MET A 186 -1.76 12.07 -3.13
N GLY A 187 -0.72 11.71 -3.89
CA GLY A 187 0.30 10.75 -3.49
C GLY A 187 1.10 11.16 -2.25
N TYR A 188 1.03 12.44 -1.83
CA TYR A 188 1.65 12.96 -0.62
C TYR A 188 0.82 12.75 0.66
N GLY A 189 -0.45 12.34 0.52
CA GLY A 189 -1.37 12.07 1.64
C GLY A 189 -0.80 11.18 2.76
N PRO A 190 0.00 10.15 2.48
CA PRO A 190 0.65 9.33 3.50
C PRO A 190 1.50 10.12 4.50
N VAL A 191 2.13 11.24 4.10
CA VAL A 191 2.99 12.04 5.00
C VAL A 191 2.16 12.63 6.15
N SER A 192 1.07 13.32 5.82
CA SER A 192 0.21 13.95 6.84
C SER A 192 -0.55 12.91 7.66
N ALA A 193 -1.02 11.83 7.01
CA ALA A 193 -1.72 10.74 7.71
C ALA A 193 -0.80 10.02 8.70
N SER A 194 0.44 9.70 8.30
CA SER A 194 1.44 9.06 9.16
C SER A 194 1.83 9.93 10.34
N LYS A 195 2.14 11.21 10.12
CA LYS A 195 2.45 12.16 11.20
C LYS A 195 1.33 12.21 12.23
N LYS A 196 0.08 12.31 11.76
CA LYS A 196 -1.11 12.33 12.63
C LYS A 196 -1.33 11.01 13.38
N ALA A 197 -1.07 9.85 12.74
CA ALA A 197 -1.17 8.55 13.40
C ALA A 197 -0.10 8.39 14.48
N LEU A 198 1.15 8.77 14.18
CA LEU A 198 2.26 8.75 15.13
C LEU A 198 2.03 9.68 16.33
N GLU A 199 1.54 10.89 16.10
CA GLU A 199 1.17 11.83 17.16
C GLU A 199 0.11 11.23 18.09
N ARG A 200 -0.95 10.62 17.53
CA ARG A 200 -2.00 9.94 18.30
C ARG A 200 -1.49 8.74 19.09
N ALA A 201 -0.47 8.06 18.58
CA ALA A 201 0.18 6.95 19.28
C ALA A 201 1.15 7.43 20.38
N GLY A 202 1.50 8.70 20.43
CA GLY A 202 2.59 9.22 21.27
C GLY A 202 3.97 8.70 20.83
N LEU A 203 4.11 8.34 19.55
CA LEU A 203 5.32 7.74 18.97
C LEU A 203 5.93 8.65 17.90
N LYS A 204 7.21 8.41 17.60
CA LYS A 204 7.96 9.08 16.53
C LYS A 204 8.26 8.08 15.39
N ILE A 205 8.61 8.59 14.23
CA ILE A 205 8.92 7.75 13.05
C ILE A 205 10.18 6.88 13.26
N ASP A 206 11.13 7.34 14.05
CA ASP A 206 12.36 6.60 14.40
C ASP A 206 12.10 5.37 15.28
N GLN A 207 10.95 5.32 15.95
CA GLN A 207 10.50 4.18 16.74
C GLN A 207 9.75 3.12 15.92
N MET A 208 9.48 3.39 14.65
CA MET A 208 8.89 2.38 13.76
C MET A 208 9.99 1.45 13.26
N ASP A 209 9.90 0.18 13.61
CA ASP A 209 10.85 -0.83 13.15
C ASP A 209 10.65 -1.18 11.68
N LEU A 210 9.39 -1.26 11.23
CA LEU A 210 9.02 -1.58 9.85
C LEU A 210 7.93 -0.63 9.35
N VAL A 211 7.95 -0.38 8.04
CA VAL A 211 6.97 0.48 7.36
C VAL A 211 6.45 -0.23 6.11
N GLU A 212 5.16 -0.38 6.00
CA GLU A 212 4.46 -0.74 4.76
C GLU A 212 3.87 0.52 4.14
N LEU A 213 4.52 1.05 3.12
CA LEU A 213 4.05 2.15 2.28
C LEU A 213 3.52 1.58 0.96
N ASN A 214 2.25 1.82 0.66
CA ASN A 214 1.71 1.39 -0.62
C ASN A 214 2.41 2.10 -1.78
N GLU A 215 3.02 1.31 -2.68
CA GLU A 215 3.79 1.79 -3.83
C GLU A 215 2.87 2.00 -5.04
N ALA A 216 1.95 2.97 -4.97
CA ALA A 216 1.11 3.26 -6.14
C ALA A 216 1.96 3.68 -7.35
N PHE A 217 2.99 4.49 -7.10
CA PHE A 217 4.02 4.93 -8.06
C PHE A 217 5.34 5.15 -7.31
N ALA A 218 6.48 4.81 -7.93
CA ALA A 218 7.78 5.14 -7.36
C ALA A 218 7.97 6.66 -7.22
N ALA A 219 7.50 7.45 -8.20
CA ALA A 219 7.49 8.90 -8.17
C ALA A 219 6.71 9.49 -6.99
N GLN A 220 5.74 8.75 -6.45
CA GLN A 220 4.95 9.12 -5.27
C GLN A 220 5.58 8.60 -3.97
N SER A 221 6.12 7.39 -3.98
CA SER A 221 6.65 6.76 -2.76
C SER A 221 7.95 7.41 -2.28
N LEU A 222 8.85 7.77 -3.17
CA LEU A 222 10.14 8.38 -2.85
C LEU A 222 10.02 9.72 -2.11
N PRO A 223 9.16 10.68 -2.53
CA PRO A 223 8.89 11.89 -1.74
C PRO A 223 8.34 11.61 -0.34
N VAL A 224 7.42 10.65 -0.22
CA VAL A 224 6.85 10.26 1.08
C VAL A 224 7.94 9.70 2.01
N ILE A 225 8.77 8.80 1.52
CA ILE A 225 9.91 8.23 2.26
C ILE A 225 10.86 9.32 2.74
N LYS A 226 11.23 10.26 1.85
CA LYS A 226 12.09 11.39 2.18
C LYS A 226 11.51 12.25 3.30
N ASP A 227 10.25 12.67 3.17
CA ASP A 227 9.63 13.66 4.05
C ASP A 227 9.07 13.06 5.36
N LEU A 228 9.02 11.73 5.44
CA LEU A 228 8.88 11.01 6.71
C LEU A 228 10.22 10.79 7.43
N GLY A 229 11.35 11.13 6.82
CA GLY A 229 12.68 10.91 7.42
C GLY A 229 13.15 9.46 7.34
N LEU A 230 12.70 8.71 6.34
CA LEU A 230 12.99 7.28 6.17
C LEU A 230 14.03 6.99 5.08
N LYS A 231 14.64 8.03 4.48
CA LYS A 231 15.56 7.88 3.35
C LYS A 231 16.73 6.93 3.63
N ASP A 232 17.27 6.99 4.84
CA ASP A 232 18.42 6.18 5.26
C ASP A 232 18.01 4.86 5.91
N ARG A 233 16.72 4.48 5.78
CA ARG A 233 16.11 3.27 6.37
C ARG A 233 15.32 2.48 5.33
N MET A 234 15.80 2.44 4.09
CA MET A 234 15.14 1.74 2.96
C MET A 234 15.04 0.22 3.17
N ASP A 235 15.90 -0.35 4.01
CA ASP A 235 15.87 -1.74 4.44
C ASP A 235 14.71 -2.08 5.39
N GLN A 236 14.04 -1.08 5.95
CA GLN A 236 12.88 -1.23 6.84
C GLN A 236 11.55 -0.95 6.15
N ILE A 237 11.58 -0.57 4.87
CA ILE A 237 10.39 -0.22 4.08
C ILE A 237 10.09 -1.36 3.11
N ASN A 238 8.83 -1.84 3.15
CA ASN A 238 8.34 -2.86 2.24
C ASN A 238 9.35 -4.01 2.11
N ILE A 239 9.70 -4.62 3.25
CA ILE A 239 10.80 -5.60 3.31
C ILE A 239 10.51 -6.87 2.50
N TYR A 240 9.24 -7.13 2.17
CA TYR A 240 8.80 -8.21 1.29
C TYR A 240 8.38 -7.71 -0.11
N GLY A 241 8.85 -6.50 -0.51
CA GLY A 241 8.39 -5.82 -1.71
C GLY A 241 7.05 -5.13 -1.49
N GLY A 242 6.65 -4.28 -2.43
CA GLY A 242 5.42 -3.50 -2.33
C GLY A 242 4.55 -3.61 -3.58
N ALA A 243 3.63 -2.68 -3.74
CA ALA A 243 2.58 -2.73 -4.76
C ALA A 243 3.10 -2.69 -6.22
N ILE A 244 4.29 -2.18 -6.47
CA ILE A 244 4.89 -2.24 -7.81
C ILE A 244 5.11 -3.69 -8.22
N ALA A 245 5.58 -4.52 -7.28
CA ALA A 245 5.84 -5.93 -7.51
C ALA A 245 4.62 -6.84 -7.26
N LEU A 246 3.82 -6.53 -6.23
CA LEU A 246 2.72 -7.39 -5.76
C LEU A 246 1.34 -6.96 -6.29
N GLY A 247 1.25 -5.80 -6.96
CA GLY A 247 -0.01 -5.23 -7.43
C GLY A 247 -0.71 -4.34 -6.39
N HIS A 248 -1.67 -3.54 -6.89
CA HIS A 248 -2.46 -2.62 -6.10
C HIS A 248 -3.96 -2.74 -6.42
N PRO A 249 -4.59 -3.88 -6.09
CA PRO A 249 -6.04 -3.97 -6.16
C PRO A 249 -6.61 -3.01 -5.11
N LEU A 250 -7.27 -1.93 -5.55
CA LEU A 250 -7.56 -0.75 -4.71
C LEU A 250 -8.30 -1.10 -3.42
N GLY A 251 -9.40 -1.85 -3.54
CA GLY A 251 -10.20 -2.28 -2.38
C GLY A 251 -9.46 -3.24 -1.43
N CYS A 252 -8.56 -4.07 -1.95
CA CYS A 252 -7.79 -5.06 -1.21
C CYS A 252 -6.63 -4.44 -0.42
N SER A 253 -5.88 -3.50 -1.03
CA SER A 253 -4.55 -3.09 -0.60
C SER A 253 -4.46 -2.64 0.86
N GLY A 254 -5.46 -1.93 1.37
CA GLY A 254 -5.41 -1.42 2.74
C GLY A 254 -5.41 -2.50 3.83
N ALA A 255 -6.17 -3.57 3.63
CA ALA A 255 -6.15 -4.73 4.53
C ALA A 255 -4.89 -5.57 4.30
N ARG A 256 -4.49 -5.75 3.03
CA ARG A 256 -3.27 -6.49 2.66
C ARG A 256 -2.02 -5.92 3.33
N ILE A 257 -1.68 -4.64 3.13
CA ILE A 257 -0.45 -4.05 3.70
C ILE A 257 -0.47 -4.04 5.23
N THR A 258 -1.66 -3.91 5.85
CA THR A 258 -1.76 -3.95 7.32
C THR A 258 -1.55 -5.38 7.84
N GLY A 259 -2.11 -6.39 7.16
CA GLY A 259 -1.89 -7.80 7.47
C GLY A 259 -0.44 -8.23 7.28
N THR A 260 0.14 -7.90 6.12
CA THR A 260 1.55 -8.17 5.81
C THR A 260 2.48 -7.56 6.85
N LEU A 261 2.25 -6.30 7.25
CA LEU A 261 3.05 -5.66 8.30
C LEU A 261 2.96 -6.40 9.64
N ALA A 262 1.77 -6.91 10.00
CA ALA A 262 1.61 -7.66 11.25
C ALA A 262 2.41 -8.99 11.21
N HIS A 263 2.41 -9.69 10.07
CA HIS A 263 3.24 -10.88 9.87
C HIS A 263 4.74 -10.55 9.91
N GLN A 264 5.17 -9.51 9.20
CA GLN A 264 6.57 -9.06 9.18
C GLN A 264 7.09 -8.72 10.59
N LEU A 265 6.30 -7.98 11.38
CA LEU A 265 6.68 -7.65 12.77
C LEU A 265 6.89 -8.90 13.61
N LYS A 266 6.01 -9.88 13.49
CA LYS A 266 6.12 -11.17 14.17
C LYS A 266 7.33 -11.96 13.70
N ASP A 267 7.49 -12.16 12.39
CA ASP A 267 8.53 -12.99 11.78
C ASP A 267 9.94 -12.45 12.06
N HIS A 268 10.08 -11.13 12.16
CA HIS A 268 11.35 -10.46 12.43
C HIS A 268 11.52 -10.03 13.90
N ASN A 269 10.61 -10.41 14.80
CA ASN A 269 10.62 -10.02 16.21
C ASN A 269 10.79 -8.50 16.40
N LYS A 270 10.03 -7.73 15.62
CA LYS A 270 10.00 -6.27 15.64
C LYS A 270 8.79 -5.78 16.41
N LYS A 271 8.86 -4.58 17.00
CA LYS A 271 7.84 -4.10 17.91
C LYS A 271 6.76 -3.24 17.24
N TYR A 272 7.17 -2.16 16.60
CA TYR A 272 6.23 -1.20 16.03
C TYR A 272 6.31 -1.14 14.50
N GLY A 273 5.14 -1.02 13.89
CA GLY A 273 5.03 -0.86 12.45
C GLY A 273 4.02 0.21 12.05
N LEU A 274 4.27 0.81 10.90
CA LEU A 274 3.42 1.81 10.26
C LEU A 274 2.97 1.29 8.90
N ALA A 275 1.66 1.14 8.68
CA ALA A 275 1.08 0.93 7.36
C ALA A 275 0.44 2.23 6.86
N THR A 276 0.75 2.66 5.65
CA THR A 276 0.19 3.91 5.09
C THR A 276 -0.01 3.84 3.59
N MET A 277 -1.02 4.56 3.09
CA MET A 277 -1.32 4.64 1.66
C MET A 277 -2.00 5.96 1.30
N CYS A 278 -1.81 6.38 0.07
CA CYS A 278 -2.55 7.49 -0.53
C CYS A 278 -3.96 7.05 -0.96
N ILE A 279 -4.83 8.02 -1.10
CA ILE A 279 -6.19 7.85 -1.63
C ILE A 279 -6.43 8.94 -2.66
N GLY A 280 -7.06 8.61 -3.75
CA GLY A 280 -7.40 9.53 -4.83
C GLY A 280 -8.11 10.79 -4.35
N LEU A 281 -8.00 11.87 -5.10
CA LEU A 281 -8.57 13.19 -4.79
C LEU A 281 -8.03 13.84 -3.51
N GLY A 282 -6.80 13.50 -3.10
CA GLY A 282 -6.06 14.24 -2.07
C GLY A 282 -6.32 13.77 -0.65
N GLN A 283 -6.11 12.49 -0.39
CA GLN A 283 -6.22 11.92 0.95
C GLN A 283 -5.08 10.94 1.24
N GLY A 284 -4.87 10.67 2.52
CA GLY A 284 -4.00 9.59 2.99
C GLY A 284 -4.57 8.93 4.23
N VAL A 285 -4.21 7.67 4.44
CA VAL A 285 -4.54 6.89 5.65
C VAL A 285 -3.30 6.24 6.22
N ALA A 286 -3.27 6.08 7.53
CA ALA A 286 -2.18 5.43 8.24
C ALA A 286 -2.68 4.66 9.46
N THR A 287 -2.04 3.53 9.73
CA THR A 287 -2.30 2.67 10.89
C THR A 287 -0.96 2.36 11.56
N VAL A 288 -0.85 2.62 12.85
CA VAL A 288 0.27 2.17 13.68
C VAL A 288 -0.15 0.91 14.41
N ILE A 289 0.66 -0.14 14.30
CA ILE A 289 0.43 -1.42 14.98
C ILE A 289 1.62 -1.79 15.86
N GLU A 290 1.35 -2.57 16.90
CA GLU A 290 2.33 -3.13 17.83
C GLU A 290 2.26 -4.64 17.80
N ASN A 291 3.39 -5.30 17.64
CA ASN A 291 3.53 -6.75 17.76
C ASN A 291 3.26 -7.19 19.20
N LEU A 292 2.50 -8.26 19.38
CA LEU A 292 2.14 -8.84 20.68
C LEU A 292 2.79 -10.21 20.94
N ASN A 293 3.73 -10.65 20.07
CA ASN A 293 4.37 -11.95 20.14
C ASN A 293 5.82 -11.86 20.56
#